data_b28634fd76fbe67aa9e194778e385177
#
_entry.id   b28634fd76fbe67aa9e194778e385177
#
_cell.length_a   1.000
_cell.length_b   1.000
_cell.length_c   1.000
_cell.angle_alpha   90.00
_cell.angle_beta   90.00
_cell.angle_gamma   90.00
#
_symmetry.space_group_name_H-M   'P 1'
#
loop_
_entity.id
_entity.type
_entity.pdbx_description
1 polymer ?
#
loop_
_entity_poly.entity_id
_entity_poly.type
_entity_poly.pdbx_seq_one_letter_code
_entity_poly.pdbx_strand_id
1 'polypeptide(L)'
;MTSNRARSLWTALTATVIVGFAASLIGCASAGPVTPVAVSDIKSVAGTWKGIVYQSGSEPDQVVLTIREDGSYDVVSAQPRGTSRGKGKIVVSDGRLLMEGEKGRGLGTLLKNPAGDLVLNVEATLSDNSILTAKLWPQPLAK
;
A
#
# COMPACT_ATOMS: atom_id res chain seq x y z
N MET A 1 -27.47 -10.35 -88.67
CA MET A 1 -26.53 -9.27 -88.75
C MET A 1 -26.27 -8.76 -87.37
N THR A 2 -25.09 -9.06 -86.95
CA THR A 2 -24.20 -8.16 -86.14
C THR A 2 -24.81 -7.66 -84.86
N SER A 3 -24.25 -7.78 -83.81
CA SER A 3 -22.90 -7.60 -83.34
C SER A 3 -22.94 -7.59 -81.79
N ASN A 4 -22.27 -8.48 -81.20
CA ASN A 4 -21.15 -8.15 -80.37
C ASN A 4 -21.26 -7.00 -79.43
N ARG A 5 -21.17 -7.24 -78.17
CA ARG A 5 -19.94 -6.91 -77.44
C ARG A 5 -19.96 -7.32 -76.02
N ALA A 6 -18.99 -8.07 -75.73
CA ALA A 6 -18.53 -8.34 -74.40
C ALA A 6 -18.42 -7.08 -73.53
N ARG A 7 -18.95 -7.11 -72.38
CA ARG A 7 -18.63 -6.14 -71.35
C ARG A 7 -17.96 -6.87 -70.17
N SER A 8 -16.70 -6.60 -70.12
CA SER A 8 -15.81 -6.98 -69.07
C SER A 8 -16.37 -6.66 -67.70
N LEU A 9 -16.46 -7.67 -66.91
CA LEU A 9 -16.70 -7.58 -65.50
C LEU A 9 -15.47 -6.99 -64.79
N TRP A 10 -15.62 -5.78 -64.33
CA TRP A 10 -14.68 -5.23 -63.38
C TRP A 10 -15.13 -5.67 -61.99
N THR A 11 -14.58 -6.74 -61.52
CA THR A 11 -14.61 -7.12 -60.12
C THR A 11 -13.71 -6.20 -59.36
N ALA A 12 -14.26 -5.17 -58.75
CA ALA A 12 -13.57 -4.38 -57.78
C ALA A 12 -13.43 -5.20 -56.51
N LEU A 13 -12.21 -5.68 -56.27
CA LEU A 13 -11.82 -6.32 -55.02
C LEU A 13 -11.65 -5.18 -53.95
N THR A 14 -12.68 -4.95 -53.20
CA THR A 14 -12.56 -4.14 -51.99
C THR A 14 -11.89 -4.96 -50.91
N ALA A 15 -10.55 -4.78 -50.78
CA ALA A 15 -9.82 -5.28 -49.63
C ALA A 15 -10.23 -4.47 -48.40
N THR A 16 -11.10 -5.03 -47.60
CA THR A 16 -11.45 -4.48 -46.28
C THR A 16 -10.29 -4.78 -45.35
N VAL A 17 -9.45 -3.80 -45.15
CA VAL A 17 -8.44 -3.82 -44.10
C VAL A 17 -9.15 -3.64 -42.77
N ILE A 18 -9.40 -4.73 -42.08
CA ILE A 18 -9.82 -4.71 -40.69
C ILE A 18 -8.59 -4.38 -39.86
N VAL A 19 -8.44 -3.08 -39.58
CA VAL A 19 -7.49 -2.62 -38.57
C VAL A 19 -8.05 -3.10 -37.22
N GLY A 20 -7.53 -4.22 -36.74
CA GLY A 20 -7.78 -4.71 -35.42
C GLY A 20 -7.23 -3.69 -34.40
N PHE A 21 -8.11 -2.90 -33.83
CA PHE A 21 -7.83 -2.09 -32.68
C PHE A 21 -7.66 -3.04 -31.49
N ALA A 22 -6.42 -3.50 -31.27
CA ALA A 22 -6.06 -4.15 -30.04
C ALA A 22 -6.19 -3.10 -28.94
N ALA A 23 -7.39 -2.99 -28.37
CA ALA A 23 -7.61 -2.29 -27.13
C ALA A 23 -6.76 -3.01 -26.09
N SER A 24 -5.59 -2.47 -25.80
CA SER A 24 -4.81 -2.82 -24.63
C SER A 24 -5.67 -2.47 -23.42
N LEU A 25 -6.39 -3.47 -22.93
CA LEU A 25 -6.96 -3.42 -21.60
C LEU A 25 -5.77 -3.31 -20.64
N ILE A 26 -5.35 -2.09 -20.39
CA ILE A 26 -4.55 -1.79 -19.21
C ILE A 26 -5.51 -2.11 -18.06
N GLY A 27 -5.50 -3.39 -17.68
CA GLY A 27 -6.21 -3.83 -16.50
C GLY A 27 -5.68 -2.98 -15.36
N CYS A 28 -6.56 -2.18 -14.77
CA CYS A 28 -6.33 -1.71 -13.43
C CYS A 28 -5.99 -2.98 -12.63
N ALA A 29 -4.72 -3.10 -12.25
CA ALA A 29 -4.31 -4.11 -11.31
C ALA A 29 -5.12 -3.83 -10.05
N SER A 30 -6.27 -4.48 -9.93
CA SER A 30 -7.03 -4.46 -8.69
C SER A 30 -6.06 -4.98 -7.66
N ALA A 31 -5.70 -4.12 -6.71
CA ALA A 31 -4.93 -4.54 -5.56
C ALA A 31 -5.72 -5.69 -4.94
N GLY A 32 -5.27 -6.92 -5.16
CA GLY A 32 -5.89 -8.10 -4.59
C GLY A 32 -5.89 -8.02 -3.06
N PRO A 33 -6.56 -8.92 -2.36
CA PRO A 33 -6.66 -8.88 -0.92
C PRO A 33 -5.26 -8.92 -0.29
N VAL A 34 -5.05 -8.05 0.69
CA VAL A 34 -3.86 -8.11 1.54
C VAL A 34 -3.98 -9.30 2.48
N THR A 35 -2.87 -10.00 2.68
CA THR A 35 -2.83 -11.20 3.54
C THR A 35 -2.06 -10.88 4.82
N PRO A 36 -2.59 -11.19 6.00
CA PRO A 36 -1.85 -11.07 7.25
C PRO A 36 -0.61 -11.97 7.26
N VAL A 37 0.50 -11.42 7.72
CA VAL A 37 1.77 -12.13 7.90
C VAL A 37 2.05 -12.20 9.41
N ALA A 38 2.16 -13.42 9.94
CA ALA A 38 2.49 -13.58 11.33
C ALA A 38 3.93 -13.14 11.61
N VAL A 39 4.10 -12.25 12.56
CA VAL A 39 5.41 -11.83 13.07
C VAL A 39 5.84 -12.81 14.15
N SER A 40 6.99 -13.46 13.96
CA SER A 40 7.56 -14.40 14.93
C SER A 40 8.62 -13.77 15.85
N ASP A 41 9.31 -12.76 15.33
CA ASP A 41 10.40 -12.07 16.03
C ASP A 41 10.38 -10.58 15.66
N ILE A 42 10.66 -9.73 16.66
CA ILE A 42 10.75 -8.28 16.48
C ILE A 42 11.81 -7.88 15.44
N LYS A 43 12.88 -8.65 15.30
CA LYS A 43 13.94 -8.41 14.32
C LYS A 43 13.44 -8.44 12.88
N SER A 44 12.40 -9.22 12.60
CA SER A 44 11.81 -9.31 11.26
C SER A 44 11.09 -8.04 10.82
N VAL A 45 10.76 -7.17 11.75
CA VAL A 45 10.10 -5.88 11.52
C VAL A 45 10.95 -4.68 11.97
N ALA A 46 12.16 -4.93 12.49
CA ALA A 46 13.08 -3.87 12.87
C ALA A 46 13.48 -3.03 11.65
N GLY A 47 13.59 -1.73 11.84
CA GLY A 47 13.92 -0.78 10.79
C GLY A 47 13.02 0.45 10.81
N THR A 48 13.08 1.19 9.72
CA THR A 48 12.30 2.42 9.54
C THR A 48 11.11 2.17 8.63
N TRP A 49 9.96 2.59 9.08
CA TRP A 49 8.67 2.51 8.38
C TRP A 49 8.13 3.91 8.18
N LYS A 50 7.68 4.24 6.98
CA LYS A 50 7.09 5.55 6.67
C LYS A 50 5.71 5.37 6.08
N GLY A 51 4.84 6.31 6.37
CA GLY A 51 3.50 6.27 5.82
C GLY A 51 2.62 7.39 6.31
N ILE A 52 1.35 7.07 6.42
CA ILE A 52 0.29 8.03 6.71
C ILE A 52 -0.46 7.57 7.95
N VAL A 53 -0.71 8.51 8.86
CA VAL A 53 -1.57 8.32 10.01
C VAL A 53 -2.87 9.08 9.82
N TYR A 54 -3.97 8.44 10.17
CA TYR A 54 -5.33 8.97 10.15
C TYR A 54 -5.85 9.04 11.58
N GLN A 55 -6.33 10.20 11.96
CA GLN A 55 -7.02 10.42 13.23
C GLN A 55 -8.39 11.05 12.94
N SER A 56 -9.42 10.58 13.62
CA SER A 56 -10.77 11.10 13.40
C SER A 56 -10.84 12.61 13.67
N GLY A 57 -11.38 13.36 12.71
CA GLY A 57 -11.52 14.83 12.82
C GLY A 57 -10.24 15.63 12.45
N SER A 58 -9.20 14.96 11.95
CA SER A 58 -7.96 15.61 11.52
C SER A 58 -7.62 15.25 10.09
N GLU A 59 -6.83 16.09 9.42
CA GLU A 59 -6.23 15.72 8.13
C GLU A 59 -5.17 14.63 8.33
N PRO A 60 -4.96 13.78 7.32
CA PRO A 60 -3.92 12.76 7.38
C PRO A 60 -2.52 13.37 7.50
N ASP A 61 -1.70 12.84 8.40
CA ASP A 61 -0.34 13.29 8.64
C ASP A 61 0.67 12.25 8.15
N GLN A 62 1.85 12.72 7.77
CA GLN A 62 2.98 11.82 7.52
C GLN A 62 3.59 11.35 8.83
N VAL A 63 3.94 10.07 8.87
CA VAL A 63 4.51 9.44 10.06
C VAL A 63 5.73 8.59 9.71
N VAL A 64 6.72 8.63 10.59
CA VAL A 64 7.89 7.77 10.57
C VAL A 64 7.94 6.99 11.88
N LEU A 65 7.93 5.67 11.78
CA LEU A 65 8.09 4.75 12.88
C LEU A 65 9.44 4.06 12.73
N THR A 66 10.25 4.10 13.76
CA THR A 66 11.52 3.37 13.83
C THR A 66 11.42 2.29 14.90
N ILE A 67 11.57 1.04 14.50
CA ILE A 67 11.53 -0.14 15.38
C ILE A 67 12.95 -0.65 15.52
N ARG A 68 13.42 -0.83 16.76
CA ARG A 68 14.74 -1.41 17.05
C ARG A 68 14.63 -2.89 17.39
N GLU A 69 15.72 -3.61 17.25
CA GLU A 69 15.77 -5.05 17.52
C GLU A 69 15.49 -5.41 18.98
N ASP A 70 15.67 -4.47 19.91
CA ASP A 70 15.35 -4.62 21.34
C ASP A 70 13.86 -4.42 21.66
N GLY A 71 13.02 -4.19 20.63
CA GLY A 71 11.60 -3.91 20.76
C GLY A 71 11.28 -2.45 21.15
N SER A 72 12.25 -1.59 21.34
CA SER A 72 11.95 -0.16 21.50
C SER A 72 11.58 0.48 20.18
N TYR A 73 10.69 1.47 20.23
CA TYR A 73 10.32 2.24 19.06
C TYR A 73 10.25 3.74 19.32
N ASP A 74 10.48 4.51 18.26
CA ASP A 74 10.21 5.92 18.18
C ASP A 74 9.25 6.19 17.05
N VAL A 75 8.33 7.11 17.25
CA VAL A 75 7.42 7.59 16.21
C VAL A 75 7.51 9.11 16.11
N VAL A 76 7.55 9.59 14.89
CA VAL A 76 7.57 11.03 14.57
C VAL A 76 6.48 11.29 13.55
N SER A 77 5.53 12.17 13.88
CA SER A 77 4.49 12.62 12.96
C SER A 77 4.71 14.09 12.65
N ALA A 78 4.75 14.41 11.35
CA ALA A 78 4.84 15.78 10.87
C ALA A 78 3.42 16.34 10.72
N GLN A 79 3.09 17.33 11.54
CA GLN A 79 1.81 18.02 11.52
C GLN A 79 1.98 19.45 11.01
N PRO A 80 0.95 20.08 10.44
CA PRO A 80 1.02 21.48 10.00
C PRO A 80 1.41 22.46 11.11
N ARG A 81 1.12 22.10 12.37
CA ARG A 81 1.41 22.92 13.56
C ARG A 81 2.69 22.54 14.29
N GLY A 82 3.47 21.61 13.73
CA GLY A 82 4.71 21.14 14.35
C GLY A 82 4.88 19.63 14.27
N THR A 83 5.91 19.12 14.95
CA THR A 83 6.24 17.70 14.96
C THR A 83 5.79 17.08 16.28
N SER A 84 4.98 16.03 16.21
CA SER A 84 4.66 15.18 17.36
C SER A 84 5.64 14.02 17.43
N ARG A 85 6.07 13.68 18.64
CA ARG A 85 6.97 12.55 18.91
C ARG A 85 6.38 11.64 19.96
N GLY A 86 6.62 10.35 19.82
CA GLY A 86 6.28 9.33 20.80
C GLY A 86 7.33 8.24 20.80
N LYS A 87 7.39 7.50 21.90
CA LYS A 87 8.28 6.35 22.07
C LYS A 87 7.60 5.30 22.93
N GLY A 88 8.09 4.08 22.87
CA GLY A 88 7.56 3.00 23.66
C GLY A 88 8.25 1.67 23.40
N LYS A 89 7.56 0.61 23.74
CA LYS A 89 7.99 -0.79 23.58
C LYS A 89 7.00 -1.55 22.74
N ILE A 90 7.53 -2.53 22.00
CA ILE A 90 6.76 -3.48 21.20
C ILE A 90 7.05 -4.89 21.74
N VAL A 91 6.00 -5.68 21.87
CA VAL A 91 6.07 -7.11 22.17
C VAL A 91 5.35 -7.87 21.06
N VAL A 92 5.93 -8.95 20.59
CA VAL A 92 5.27 -9.85 19.65
C VAL A 92 4.33 -10.76 20.42
N SER A 93 3.07 -10.79 20.05
CA SER A 93 2.03 -11.65 20.62
C SER A 93 1.07 -12.11 19.54
N ASP A 94 0.80 -13.39 19.45
CA ASP A 94 -0.13 -13.99 18.47
C ASP A 94 0.13 -13.55 17.02
N GLY A 95 1.40 -13.43 16.66
CA GLY A 95 1.81 -13.00 15.32
C GLY A 95 1.62 -11.52 15.02
N ARG A 96 1.29 -10.70 16.02
CA ARG A 96 1.09 -9.26 15.93
C ARG A 96 2.01 -8.49 16.85
N LEU A 97 2.07 -7.18 16.67
CA LEU A 97 2.88 -6.28 17.46
C LEU A 97 2.00 -5.54 18.48
N LEU A 98 2.15 -5.87 19.75
CA LEU A 98 1.56 -5.09 20.83
C LEU A 98 2.48 -3.92 21.16
N MET A 99 1.96 -2.70 21.00
CA MET A 99 2.71 -1.46 21.17
C MET A 99 2.24 -0.76 22.44
N GLU A 100 3.14 -0.48 23.35
CA GLU A 100 2.90 0.30 24.56
C GLU A 100 3.78 1.54 24.54
N GLY A 101 3.17 2.70 24.52
CA GLY A 101 3.84 3.98 24.45
C GLY A 101 3.40 4.94 25.53
N GLU A 102 4.15 6.03 25.67
CA GLU A 102 3.84 7.11 26.62
C GLU A 102 2.49 7.77 26.35
N LYS A 103 2.03 7.75 25.09
CA LYS A 103 0.80 8.42 24.64
C LYS A 103 -0.37 7.48 24.40
N GLY A 104 -0.20 6.19 24.61
CA GLY A 104 -1.28 5.21 24.38
C GLY A 104 -0.79 3.81 24.04
N ARG A 105 -1.72 2.99 23.60
CA ARG A 105 -1.48 1.59 23.22
C ARG A 105 -1.90 1.34 21.79
N GLY A 106 -1.21 0.45 21.09
CA GLY A 106 -1.50 0.10 19.72
C GLY A 106 -1.33 -1.38 19.42
N LEU A 107 -1.91 -1.77 18.30
CA LEU A 107 -1.79 -3.08 17.71
C LEU A 107 -1.28 -2.93 16.29
N GLY A 108 -0.11 -3.50 16.00
CA GLY A 108 0.46 -3.56 14.66
C GLY A 108 0.18 -4.91 14.02
N THR A 109 -0.35 -4.91 12.81
CA THR A 109 -0.56 -6.08 11.98
C THR A 109 0.26 -5.95 10.71
N LEU A 110 1.14 -6.91 10.47
CA LEU A 110 1.92 -6.97 9.25
C LEU A 110 1.07 -7.60 8.14
N LEU A 111 0.99 -6.94 7.02
CA LEU A 111 0.23 -7.36 5.85
C LEU A 111 1.16 -7.51 4.66
N LYS A 112 0.81 -8.39 3.74
CA LYS A 112 1.48 -8.55 2.46
C LYS A 112 0.48 -8.31 1.34
N ASN A 113 0.83 -7.45 0.39
CA ASN A 113 0.01 -7.24 -0.79
C ASN A 113 0.27 -8.34 -1.85
N PRO A 114 -0.55 -8.46 -2.91
CA PRO A 114 -0.34 -9.46 -3.96
C PRO A 114 0.98 -9.31 -4.72
N ALA A 115 1.57 -8.12 -4.74
CA ALA A 115 2.89 -7.87 -5.34
C ALA A 115 4.05 -8.35 -4.44
N GLY A 116 3.75 -8.73 -3.20
CA GLY A 116 4.74 -9.20 -2.23
C GLY A 116 5.27 -8.11 -1.30
N ASP A 117 4.80 -6.86 -1.42
CA ASP A 117 5.24 -5.78 -0.57
C ASP A 117 4.60 -5.87 0.82
N LEU A 118 5.37 -5.50 1.83
CA LEU A 118 4.92 -5.47 3.20
C LEU A 118 4.29 -4.12 3.54
N VAL A 119 3.22 -4.18 4.30
CA VAL A 119 2.53 -3.02 4.87
C VAL A 119 2.29 -3.29 6.35
N LEU A 120 2.71 -2.38 7.20
CA LEU A 120 2.41 -2.44 8.62
C LEU A 120 1.19 -1.54 8.90
N ASN A 121 0.08 -2.16 9.28
CA ASN A 121 -1.11 -1.46 9.73
C ASN A 121 -1.07 -1.35 11.26
N VAL A 122 -1.17 -0.14 11.78
CA VAL A 122 -1.16 0.13 13.22
C VAL A 122 -2.49 0.79 13.61
N GLU A 123 -3.19 0.20 14.54
CA GLU A 123 -4.36 0.79 15.19
C GLU A 123 -3.99 1.12 16.63
N ALA A 124 -4.20 2.35 17.06
CA ALA A 124 -3.86 2.76 18.40
C ALA A 124 -4.95 3.59 19.05
N THR A 125 -5.06 3.43 20.37
CA THR A 125 -5.87 4.27 21.23
C THR A 125 -4.95 5.11 22.10
N LEU A 126 -5.08 6.41 21.99
CA LEU A 126 -4.29 7.36 22.75
C LEU A 126 -4.87 7.54 24.17
N SER A 127 -4.11 8.15 25.05
CA SER A 127 -4.49 8.40 26.44
C SER A 127 -5.69 9.33 26.60
N ASP A 128 -6.02 10.11 25.60
CA ASP A 128 -7.24 10.94 25.51
C ASP A 128 -8.44 10.20 24.91
N ASN A 129 -8.33 8.87 24.72
CA ASN A 129 -9.29 7.99 24.05
C ASN A 129 -9.50 8.25 22.56
N SER A 130 -8.70 9.07 21.93
CA SER A 130 -8.72 9.20 20.47
C SER A 130 -8.14 7.94 19.81
N ILE A 131 -8.69 7.59 18.66
CA ILE A 131 -8.26 6.44 17.87
C ILE A 131 -7.51 6.94 16.66
N LEU A 132 -6.37 6.33 16.39
CA LEU A 132 -5.62 6.56 15.17
C LEU A 132 -5.36 5.25 14.43
N THR A 133 -5.24 5.35 13.12
CA THR A 133 -4.84 4.25 12.25
C THR A 133 -3.71 4.72 11.36
N ALA A 134 -2.63 3.95 11.28
CA ALA A 134 -1.50 4.25 10.41
C ALA A 134 -1.26 3.11 9.43
N LYS A 135 -0.93 3.46 8.19
CA LYS A 135 -0.43 2.54 7.17
C LYS A 135 1.00 2.91 6.83
N LEU A 136 1.90 1.97 7.01
CA LEU A 136 3.33 2.18 6.96
C LEU A 136 3.99 1.17 6.01
N TRP A 137 4.95 1.66 5.26
CA TRP A 137 5.76 0.86 4.33
C TRP A 137 7.21 0.84 4.79
N PRO A 138 7.90 -0.31 4.67
CA PRO A 138 9.29 -0.41 5.07
C PRO A 138 10.15 0.48 4.18
N GLN A 139 11.11 1.16 4.79
CA GLN A 139 12.09 1.93 4.05
C GLN A 139 13.34 1.08 3.82
N PRO A 140 13.94 1.15 2.62
CA PRO A 140 15.24 0.54 2.39
C PRO A 140 16.24 1.05 3.41
N LEU A 141 17.08 0.17 3.91
CA LEU A 141 18.23 0.61 4.70
C LEU A 141 19.09 1.54 3.84
N ALA A 142 19.33 2.74 4.32
CA ALA A 142 20.30 3.62 3.67
C ALA A 142 21.65 2.91 3.62
N LYS A 143 22.16 2.71 2.41
CA LYS A 143 23.50 2.16 2.19
C LYS A 143 24.54 3.21 2.53
#